data_060e641ef23e6ee9278c9b71fd0a6daa
#
_entry.id   060e641ef23e6ee9278c9b71fd0a6daa
#
_cell.length_a   1.000
_cell.length_b   1.000
_cell.length_c   1.000
_cell.angle_alpha   90.00
_cell.angle_beta   90.00
_cell.angle_gamma   90.00
#
_symmetry.space_group_name_H-M   'P 1'
#
loop_
_entity.id
_entity.type
_entity.pdbx_description
1 polymer ?
#
loop_
_entity_poly.entity_id
_entity_poly.type
_entity_poly.pdbx_seq_one_letter_code
_entity_poly.pdbx_strand_id
1 'polypeptide(L)'
;MKTFDQGPICRKKFGKLFGAQQTPEDLIEKLRQKDSYTEGMCFDCARAVFMNEKQENNKKHNELKAKIEREISYLARRIVVCTTNVPEKYSSGIKGLVTGYSVIGTGPLSDFTSSITDLFGIESNSYRDKIKLAEQSAIDSAKVDAIRLGGNSIYASCINVTEASSGHGMIMVAFSGTAIYIPNGDEEFDNFIKEINELDSLKSIL
;
A
#
# COMPACT_ATOMS: atom_id res chain seq x y z
N MET A 1 -41.03 15.10 -18.27
CA MET A 1 -40.67 14.29 -17.11
C MET A 1 -41.73 13.21 -16.98
N LYS A 2 -41.37 11.91 -17.11
CA LYS A 2 -42.34 10.85 -16.93
C LYS A 2 -42.63 10.72 -15.43
N THR A 3 -43.89 10.81 -15.04
CA THR A 3 -44.33 10.58 -13.65
C THR A 3 -44.65 9.09 -13.51
N PHE A 4 -43.99 8.44 -12.56
CA PHE A 4 -44.24 7.04 -12.24
C PHE A 4 -45.15 6.96 -11.01
N ASP A 5 -46.21 6.19 -11.09
CA ASP A 5 -47.13 6.00 -9.96
C ASP A 5 -46.59 4.99 -8.93
N GLN A 6 -45.68 4.13 -9.35
CA GLN A 6 -45.01 3.12 -8.50
C GLN A 6 -43.61 2.81 -9.01
N GLY A 7 -42.72 2.39 -8.08
CA GLY A 7 -41.35 2.01 -8.40
C GLY A 7 -41.29 0.75 -9.27
N PRO A 8 -40.53 0.77 -10.39
CA PRO A 8 -40.48 -0.35 -11.36
C PRO A 8 -39.87 -1.64 -10.76
N ILE A 9 -39.07 -1.53 -9.72
CA ILE A 9 -38.40 -2.68 -9.08
C ILE A 9 -39.24 -3.22 -7.93
N CYS A 10 -39.60 -2.39 -6.95
CA CYS A 10 -40.28 -2.82 -5.74
C CYS A 10 -41.82 -2.80 -5.84
N ARG A 11 -42.38 -2.21 -6.92
CA ARG A 11 -43.83 -2.03 -7.16
C ARG A 11 -44.57 -1.27 -6.03
N LYS A 12 -43.85 -0.58 -5.14
CA LYS A 12 -44.42 0.28 -4.11
C LYS A 12 -44.93 1.58 -4.76
N LYS A 13 -46.13 2.02 -4.36
CA LYS A 13 -46.67 3.32 -4.81
C LYS A 13 -45.86 4.46 -4.21
N PHE A 14 -45.60 5.51 -5.02
CA PHE A 14 -45.00 6.72 -4.51
C PHE A 14 -46.03 7.52 -3.68
N GLY A 15 -45.55 8.08 -2.54
CA GLY A 15 -46.45 8.86 -1.68
C GLY A 15 -45.68 9.76 -0.73
N LYS A 16 -46.27 10.92 -0.40
CA LYS A 16 -45.60 11.92 0.46
C LYS A 16 -45.46 11.54 1.93
N LEU A 17 -46.34 10.67 2.45
CA LEU A 17 -46.41 10.33 3.87
C LEU A 17 -46.23 8.82 4.17
N PHE A 18 -46.74 7.93 3.29
CA PHE A 18 -46.73 6.48 3.50
C PHE A 18 -46.35 5.68 2.24
N GLY A 19 -45.61 6.28 1.30
CA GLY A 19 -45.20 5.63 0.07
C GLY A 19 -43.68 5.61 -0.13
N ALA A 20 -43.25 4.97 -1.20
CA ALA A 20 -41.86 5.01 -1.63
C ALA A 20 -41.45 6.46 -1.94
N GLN A 21 -40.29 6.87 -1.49
CA GLN A 21 -39.73 8.20 -1.80
C GLN A 21 -39.09 8.22 -3.18
N GLN A 22 -39.12 9.39 -3.83
CA GLN A 22 -38.37 9.59 -5.06
C GLN A 22 -36.86 9.60 -4.76
N THR A 23 -36.10 9.05 -5.68
CA THR A 23 -34.63 9.05 -5.55
C THR A 23 -34.08 10.45 -5.74
N PRO A 24 -33.22 10.96 -4.84
CA PRO A 24 -32.54 12.22 -5.01
C PRO A 24 -31.68 12.26 -6.27
N GLU A 25 -31.55 13.45 -6.87
CA GLU A 25 -30.89 13.61 -8.18
C GLU A 25 -29.40 13.27 -8.13
N ASP A 26 -28.72 13.59 -7.02
CA ASP A 26 -27.33 13.23 -6.78
C ASP A 26 -27.08 11.70 -6.76
N LEU A 27 -28.03 10.94 -6.22
CA LEU A 27 -27.95 9.48 -6.23
C LEU A 27 -28.28 8.91 -7.61
N ILE A 28 -29.23 9.51 -8.33
CA ILE A 28 -29.54 9.14 -9.71
C ILE A 28 -28.31 9.32 -10.60
N GLU A 29 -27.63 10.46 -10.49
CA GLU A 29 -26.44 10.74 -11.28
C GLU A 29 -25.30 9.74 -11.01
N LYS A 30 -25.04 9.42 -9.73
CA LYS A 30 -24.05 8.39 -9.33
C LYS A 30 -24.37 7.01 -9.88
N LEU A 31 -25.65 6.61 -9.89
CA LEU A 31 -26.07 5.31 -10.42
C LEU A 31 -26.05 5.29 -11.96
N ARG A 32 -26.35 6.42 -12.63
CA ARG A 32 -26.24 6.53 -14.09
C ARG A 32 -24.81 6.44 -14.58
N GLN A 33 -23.85 7.03 -13.88
CA GLN A 33 -22.43 6.92 -14.21
C GLN A 33 -21.93 5.47 -14.18
N LYS A 34 -22.65 4.59 -13.49
CA LYS A 34 -22.32 3.16 -13.33
C LYS A 34 -23.26 2.23 -14.12
N ASP A 35 -24.11 2.75 -14.98
CA ASP A 35 -25.15 2.00 -15.70
C ASP A 35 -26.10 1.19 -14.80
N SER A 36 -26.19 1.54 -13.51
CA SER A 36 -26.95 0.82 -12.49
C SER A 36 -28.32 1.46 -12.17
N TYR A 37 -28.65 2.55 -12.87
CA TYR A 37 -29.93 3.25 -12.67
C TYR A 37 -31.03 2.76 -13.60
N THR A 38 -32.18 2.38 -13.00
CA THR A 38 -33.40 2.11 -13.74
C THR A 38 -34.35 3.30 -13.57
N GLU A 39 -34.88 3.83 -14.68
CA GLU A 39 -35.76 5.01 -14.68
C GLU A 39 -37.00 4.77 -13.80
N GLY A 40 -37.29 5.70 -12.89
CA GLY A 40 -38.39 5.58 -11.92
C GLY A 40 -38.07 4.71 -10.69
N MET A 41 -36.81 4.34 -10.47
CA MET A 41 -36.38 3.65 -9.26
C MET A 41 -36.68 4.48 -8.00
N CYS A 42 -37.29 3.87 -6.99
CA CYS A 42 -37.52 4.55 -5.70
C CYS A 42 -36.25 4.64 -4.87
N PHE A 43 -36.22 5.56 -3.91
CA PHE A 43 -35.05 5.82 -3.07
C PHE A 43 -34.50 4.57 -2.38
N ASP A 44 -35.36 3.73 -1.79
CA ASP A 44 -34.93 2.50 -1.10
C ASP A 44 -34.24 1.52 -2.05
N CYS A 45 -34.78 1.35 -3.26
CA CYS A 45 -34.17 0.48 -4.28
C CYS A 45 -32.86 1.07 -4.80
N ALA A 46 -32.81 2.37 -5.07
CA ALA A 46 -31.60 3.07 -5.50
C ALA A 46 -30.49 2.98 -4.44
N ARG A 47 -30.86 3.21 -3.18
CA ARG A 47 -29.94 3.06 -2.05
C ARG A 47 -29.44 1.63 -1.89
N ALA A 48 -30.33 0.63 -2.03
CA ALA A 48 -29.93 -0.77 -1.93
C ALA A 48 -28.93 -1.16 -3.04
N VAL A 49 -29.17 -0.76 -4.28
CA VAL A 49 -28.23 -0.99 -5.39
C VAL A 49 -26.88 -0.33 -5.10
N PHE A 50 -26.89 0.95 -4.74
CA PHE A 50 -25.66 1.69 -4.42
C PHE A 50 -24.88 1.05 -3.26
N MET A 51 -25.56 0.64 -2.20
CA MET A 51 -24.91 0.01 -1.04
C MET A 51 -24.36 -1.37 -1.36
N ASN A 52 -25.06 -2.15 -2.19
CA ASN A 52 -24.56 -3.47 -2.62
C ASN A 52 -23.31 -3.34 -3.48
N GLU A 53 -23.30 -2.40 -4.45
CA GLU A 53 -22.11 -2.13 -5.27
C GLU A 53 -20.93 -1.69 -4.40
N LYS A 54 -21.19 -0.81 -3.44
CA LYS A 54 -20.15 -0.35 -2.51
C LYS A 54 -19.58 -1.50 -1.67
N GLN A 55 -20.44 -2.41 -1.18
CA GLN A 55 -20.01 -3.59 -0.43
C GLN A 55 -19.20 -4.56 -1.31
N GLU A 56 -19.62 -4.77 -2.55
CA GLU A 56 -18.92 -5.63 -3.50
C GLU A 56 -17.53 -5.09 -3.86
N ASN A 57 -17.44 -3.78 -4.12
CA ASN A 57 -16.17 -3.09 -4.37
C ASN A 57 -15.25 -3.15 -3.15
N ASN A 58 -15.77 -2.93 -1.94
CA ASN A 58 -15.00 -3.07 -0.70
C ASN A 58 -14.47 -4.49 -0.49
N LYS A 59 -15.30 -5.51 -0.78
CA LYS A 59 -14.88 -6.90 -0.69
C LYS A 59 -13.76 -7.21 -1.68
N LYS A 60 -13.94 -6.84 -2.95
CA LYS A 60 -12.93 -7.01 -4.01
C LYS A 60 -11.63 -6.29 -3.66
N HIS A 61 -11.71 -5.05 -3.17
CA HIS A 61 -10.54 -4.28 -2.71
C HIS A 61 -9.78 -5.00 -1.60
N ASN A 62 -10.48 -5.51 -0.58
CA ASN A 62 -9.85 -6.19 0.55
C ASN A 62 -9.23 -7.53 0.14
N GLU A 63 -9.88 -8.29 -0.75
CA GLU A 63 -9.36 -9.54 -1.29
C GLU A 63 -8.08 -9.31 -2.10
N LEU A 64 -8.09 -8.31 -2.99
CA LEU A 64 -6.93 -7.96 -3.80
C LEU A 64 -5.79 -7.42 -2.94
N LYS A 65 -6.08 -6.57 -1.96
CA LYS A 65 -5.09 -6.08 -0.99
C LYS A 65 -4.42 -7.23 -0.24
N ALA A 66 -5.21 -8.19 0.27
CA ALA A 66 -4.67 -9.33 1.00
C ALA A 66 -3.82 -10.27 0.09
N LYS A 67 -4.17 -10.37 -1.19
CA LYS A 67 -3.35 -11.09 -2.19
C LYS A 67 -2.01 -10.38 -2.40
N ILE A 68 -2.03 -9.08 -2.67
CA ILE A 68 -0.84 -8.26 -2.89
C ILE A 68 0.10 -8.31 -1.69
N GLU A 69 -0.40 -8.20 -0.47
CA GLU A 69 0.43 -8.25 0.75
C GLU A 69 1.15 -9.60 0.91
N ARG A 70 0.54 -10.71 0.50
CA ARG A 70 1.18 -12.03 0.53
C ARG A 70 2.28 -12.18 -0.51
N GLU A 71 2.06 -11.67 -1.72
CA GLU A 71 2.98 -11.80 -2.84
C GLU A 71 4.15 -10.82 -2.75
N ILE A 72 3.95 -9.64 -2.15
CA ILE A 72 4.96 -8.59 -2.07
C ILE A 72 6.24 -9.05 -1.34
N SER A 73 6.10 -9.87 -0.30
CA SER A 73 7.24 -10.40 0.45
C SER A 73 8.08 -11.38 -0.38
N TYR A 74 7.47 -12.12 -1.29
CA TYR A 74 8.14 -13.00 -2.21
C TYR A 74 8.90 -12.20 -3.28
N LEU A 75 8.23 -11.24 -3.91
CA LEU A 75 8.82 -10.39 -4.95
C LEU A 75 9.92 -9.47 -4.41
N ALA A 76 9.82 -9.00 -3.16
CA ALA A 76 10.84 -8.19 -2.52
C ALA A 76 12.22 -8.88 -2.46
N ARG A 77 12.24 -10.20 -2.37
CA ARG A 77 13.51 -10.97 -2.42
C ARG A 77 14.20 -10.92 -3.76
N ARG A 78 13.46 -10.61 -4.84
CA ARG A 78 13.95 -10.55 -6.22
C ARG A 78 14.44 -9.15 -6.59
N ILE A 79 14.14 -8.13 -5.78
CA ILE A 79 14.59 -6.75 -6.01
C ILE A 79 16.11 -6.68 -5.87
N VAL A 80 16.76 -6.26 -6.93
CA VAL A 80 18.20 -6.01 -6.95
C VAL A 80 18.48 -4.62 -6.37
N VAL A 81 19.44 -4.55 -5.44
CA VAL A 81 19.87 -3.29 -4.82
C VAL A 81 21.31 -3.00 -5.24
N CYS A 82 21.55 -1.83 -5.81
CA CYS A 82 22.85 -1.37 -6.31
C CYS A 82 23.22 -0.01 -5.71
N THR A 83 24.46 0.15 -5.35
CA THR A 83 25.01 1.45 -4.89
C THR A 83 25.46 2.35 -6.05
N THR A 84 25.56 1.80 -7.27
CA THR A 84 25.94 2.56 -8.46
C THR A 84 24.82 3.48 -8.93
N ASN A 85 25.17 4.56 -9.61
CA ASN A 85 24.17 5.45 -10.23
C ASN A 85 23.31 4.70 -11.26
N VAL A 86 22.11 5.22 -11.50
CA VAL A 86 21.22 4.71 -12.54
C VAL A 86 21.91 4.84 -13.89
N PRO A 87 22.11 3.74 -14.65
CA PRO A 87 22.64 3.84 -16.00
C PRO A 87 21.70 4.64 -16.91
N GLU A 88 22.25 5.47 -17.78
CA GLU A 88 21.48 6.37 -18.67
C GLU A 88 20.39 5.63 -19.47
N LYS A 89 20.71 4.43 -19.97
CA LYS A 89 19.76 3.57 -20.71
C LYS A 89 18.50 3.17 -19.91
N TYR A 90 18.52 3.29 -18.59
CA TYR A 90 17.38 2.97 -17.69
C TYR A 90 16.73 4.22 -17.07
N SER A 91 17.18 5.42 -17.45
CA SER A 91 16.65 6.68 -16.88
C SER A 91 15.15 6.87 -17.09
N SER A 92 14.61 6.38 -18.20
CA SER A 92 13.16 6.39 -18.47
C SER A 92 12.34 5.45 -17.56
N GLY A 93 13.00 4.49 -16.91
CA GLY A 93 12.38 3.54 -15.99
C GLY A 93 12.34 4.01 -14.53
N ILE A 94 12.83 5.22 -14.22
CA ILE A 94 12.82 5.76 -12.86
C ILE A 94 11.39 5.89 -12.35
N LYS A 95 11.13 5.33 -11.17
CA LYS A 95 9.82 5.33 -10.50
C LYS A 95 9.76 6.30 -9.35
N GLY A 96 10.85 6.50 -8.62
CA GLY A 96 10.91 7.46 -7.52
C GLY A 96 11.93 7.11 -6.45
N LEU A 97 11.98 7.95 -5.42
CA LEU A 97 12.76 7.72 -4.22
C LEU A 97 12.08 6.67 -3.35
N VAL A 98 12.88 5.73 -2.84
CA VAL A 98 12.46 4.78 -1.81
C VAL A 98 13.32 4.93 -0.57
N THR A 99 12.70 4.76 0.60
CA THR A 99 13.37 4.83 1.88
C THR A 99 12.92 3.69 2.78
N GLY A 100 13.80 3.26 3.66
CA GLY A 100 13.49 2.31 4.70
C GLY A 100 14.14 2.72 6.01
N TYR A 101 13.46 2.49 7.10
CA TYR A 101 13.95 2.83 8.43
C TYR A 101 13.81 1.65 9.37
N SER A 102 14.81 1.47 10.22
CA SER A 102 14.73 0.55 11.35
C SER A 102 15.33 1.20 12.57
N VAL A 103 14.68 1.04 13.71
CA VAL A 103 15.17 1.57 15.00
C VAL A 103 15.42 0.38 15.92
N ILE A 104 16.64 0.28 16.43
CA ILE A 104 17.01 -0.69 17.46
C ILE A 104 16.99 0.03 18.79
N GLY A 105 16.02 -0.31 19.65
CA GLY A 105 16.08 0.06 21.05
C GLY A 105 16.99 -0.90 21.81
N THR A 106 17.94 -0.39 22.58
CA THR A 106 18.48 -1.17 23.67
C THR A 106 17.37 -1.25 24.72
N GLY A 107 16.60 -2.36 24.72
CA GLY A 107 15.55 -2.62 25.71
C GLY A 107 16.02 -2.47 27.14
N PRO A 108 15.16 -2.67 28.15
CA PRO A 108 15.44 -2.26 29.53
C PRO A 108 16.82 -2.70 29.95
N LEU A 109 17.62 -1.74 30.30
CA LEU A 109 19.02 -1.72 30.70
C LEU A 109 19.39 -2.69 31.84
N SER A 110 18.48 -3.53 32.31
CA SER A 110 18.74 -4.45 33.41
C SER A 110 19.79 -5.51 33.12
N ASP A 111 19.96 -5.86 31.82
CA ASP A 111 20.99 -6.84 31.41
C ASP A 111 22.25 -6.19 30.83
N PHE A 112 22.23 -4.86 30.58
CA PHE A 112 23.33 -4.15 29.93
C PHE A 112 24.21 -3.32 30.88
N THR A 113 23.74 -3.01 32.08
CA THR A 113 24.48 -2.16 33.03
C THR A 113 25.69 -2.84 33.67
N SER A 114 25.77 -4.16 33.63
CA SER A 114 26.96 -4.89 34.08
C SER A 114 28.03 -5.08 33.01
N SER A 115 27.73 -4.76 31.73
CA SER A 115 28.62 -5.05 30.61
C SER A 115 29.20 -3.82 29.93
N ILE A 116 28.78 -2.59 30.29
CA ILE A 116 29.27 -1.36 29.66
C ILE A 116 30.71 -1.04 30.03
N THR A 117 31.19 -1.49 31.17
CA THR A 117 32.60 -1.37 31.58
C THR A 117 33.56 -2.31 30.85
N ASP A 118 33.06 -3.38 30.26
CA ASP A 118 33.89 -4.33 29.48
C ASP A 118 33.92 -4.03 27.97
N LEU A 119 33.25 -2.96 27.54
CA LEU A 119 32.95 -2.64 26.10
C LEU A 119 34.12 -1.94 25.37
N PHE A 120 35.22 -1.68 26.07
CA PHE A 120 36.44 -1.14 25.47
C PHE A 120 37.38 -2.25 24.97
N GLY A 121 36.88 -3.23 24.21
CA GLY A 121 37.75 -4.20 23.58
C GLY A 121 37.14 -5.47 23.00
N ILE A 122 35.89 -5.75 23.28
CA ILE A 122 35.21 -6.93 22.71
C ILE A 122 34.02 -6.48 21.88
N GLU A 123 34.14 -6.51 20.54
CA GLU A 123 32.97 -6.41 19.64
C GLU A 123 31.94 -7.47 20.06
N SER A 124 30.87 -7.05 20.71
CA SER A 124 29.78 -7.93 21.04
C SER A 124 29.15 -8.42 19.74
N ASN A 125 29.32 -9.70 19.40
CA ASN A 125 28.69 -10.33 18.24
C ASN A 125 27.18 -10.04 18.22
N SER A 126 26.56 -10.00 19.40
CA SER A 126 25.17 -9.67 19.60
C SER A 126 24.80 -8.24 19.10
N TYR A 127 25.66 -7.25 19.29
CA TYR A 127 25.42 -5.88 18.84
C TYR A 127 25.55 -5.75 17.33
N ARG A 128 26.60 -6.35 16.76
CA ARG A 128 26.80 -6.42 15.32
C ARG A 128 25.63 -7.10 14.62
N ASP A 129 25.12 -8.19 15.17
CA ASP A 129 24.00 -8.94 14.62
C ASP A 129 22.70 -8.12 14.66
N LYS A 130 22.47 -7.36 15.73
CA LYS A 130 21.35 -6.42 15.82
C LYS A 130 21.42 -5.33 14.75
N ILE A 131 22.59 -4.72 14.51
CA ILE A 131 22.77 -3.73 13.45
C ILE A 131 22.47 -4.35 12.09
N LYS A 132 23.02 -5.54 11.78
CA LYS A 132 22.74 -6.22 10.51
C LYS A 132 21.26 -6.53 10.31
N LEU A 133 20.56 -6.95 11.35
CA LEU A 133 19.12 -7.17 11.30
C LEU A 133 18.35 -5.85 11.01
N ALA A 134 18.79 -4.74 11.59
CA ALA A 134 18.18 -3.44 11.32
C ALA A 134 18.47 -2.94 9.91
N GLU A 135 19.70 -3.12 9.41
CA GLU A 135 20.06 -2.81 8.03
C GLU A 135 19.19 -3.62 7.06
N GLN A 136 19.07 -4.93 7.29
CA GLN A 136 18.24 -5.79 6.47
C GLN A 136 16.76 -5.36 6.50
N SER A 137 16.23 -5.04 7.69
CA SER A 137 14.85 -4.56 7.84
C SER A 137 14.61 -3.24 7.09
N ALA A 138 15.56 -2.30 7.14
CA ALA A 138 15.47 -1.04 6.41
C ALA A 138 15.50 -1.28 4.88
N ILE A 139 16.39 -2.16 4.40
CA ILE A 139 16.46 -2.54 2.99
C ILE A 139 15.16 -3.21 2.54
N ASP A 140 14.63 -4.17 3.32
CA ASP A 140 13.42 -4.90 2.96
C ASP A 140 12.20 -3.99 2.91
N SER A 141 12.11 -2.99 3.81
CA SER A 141 11.08 -1.94 3.75
C SER A 141 11.18 -1.15 2.44
N ALA A 142 12.37 -0.70 2.06
CA ALA A 142 12.56 0.03 0.80
C ALA A 142 12.27 -0.82 -0.44
N LYS A 143 12.57 -2.13 -0.42
CA LYS A 143 12.21 -3.05 -1.51
C LYS A 143 10.71 -3.18 -1.69
N VAL A 144 9.96 -3.26 -0.58
CA VAL A 144 8.49 -3.25 -0.61
C VAL A 144 7.97 -1.96 -1.25
N ASP A 145 8.54 -0.81 -0.89
CA ASP A 145 8.15 0.48 -1.46
C ASP A 145 8.53 0.59 -2.95
N ALA A 146 9.68 0.01 -3.35
CA ALA A 146 10.06 -0.05 -4.77
C ALA A 146 9.03 -0.82 -5.60
N ILE A 147 8.57 -1.97 -5.12
CA ILE A 147 7.53 -2.76 -5.78
C ILE A 147 6.22 -1.96 -5.89
N ARG A 148 5.80 -1.30 -4.82
CA ARG A 148 4.58 -0.47 -4.82
C ARG A 148 4.64 0.67 -5.83
N LEU A 149 5.83 1.21 -6.09
CA LEU A 149 6.06 2.19 -7.14
C LEU A 149 6.18 1.58 -8.55
N GLY A 150 6.13 0.25 -8.67
CA GLY A 150 6.31 -0.45 -9.94
C GLY A 150 7.76 -0.60 -10.36
N GLY A 151 8.71 -0.53 -9.42
CA GLY A 151 10.14 -0.77 -9.65
C GLY A 151 10.54 -2.19 -9.32
N ASN A 152 11.43 -2.78 -10.13
CA ASN A 152 12.02 -4.11 -9.89
C ASN A 152 13.50 -4.05 -9.49
N SER A 153 14.03 -2.87 -9.31
CA SER A 153 15.43 -2.63 -8.91
C SER A 153 15.56 -1.32 -8.14
N ILE A 154 16.56 -1.24 -7.27
CA ILE A 154 16.91 -0.01 -6.52
C ILE A 154 18.36 0.35 -6.86
N TYR A 155 18.61 1.56 -7.31
CA TYR A 155 19.93 2.10 -7.64
C TYR A 155 20.28 3.32 -6.78
N ALA A 156 21.54 3.74 -6.83
CA ALA A 156 22.08 4.84 -6.05
C ALA A 156 21.74 4.72 -4.55
N SER A 157 21.80 3.50 -4.03
CA SER A 157 21.41 3.22 -2.65
C SER A 157 22.50 3.64 -1.67
N CYS A 158 22.06 4.12 -0.51
CA CYS A 158 22.89 4.50 0.63
C CYS A 158 22.28 4.01 1.94
N ILE A 159 23.12 3.57 2.86
CA ILE A 159 22.74 3.20 4.23
C ILE A 159 23.43 4.17 5.18
N ASN A 160 22.67 4.76 6.09
CA ASN A 160 23.18 5.60 7.16
C ASN A 160 22.76 4.98 8.50
N VAL A 161 23.73 4.86 9.41
CA VAL A 161 23.51 4.42 10.78
C VAL A 161 23.78 5.60 11.70
N THR A 162 22.80 6.01 12.47
CA THR A 162 22.89 7.16 13.37
C THR A 162 22.39 6.79 14.76
N GLU A 163 22.95 7.44 15.78
CA GLU A 163 22.42 7.32 17.13
C GLU A 163 21.16 8.20 17.26
N ALA A 164 20.03 7.61 17.60
CA ALA A 164 18.72 8.27 17.62
C ALA A 164 18.45 9.06 18.91
N SER A 165 19.22 8.82 19.99
CA SER A 165 19.12 9.61 21.21
C SER A 165 20.43 9.60 22.00
N SER A 166 20.88 10.78 22.43
CA SER A 166 22.04 10.89 23.31
C SER A 166 21.78 10.23 24.66
N GLY A 167 22.49 9.15 24.94
CA GLY A 167 22.50 8.50 26.26
C GLY A 167 21.50 7.37 26.48
N HIS A 168 20.67 7.02 25.49
CA HIS A 168 19.70 5.90 25.61
C HIS A 168 19.96 4.72 24.68
N GLY A 169 21.10 4.73 23.97
CA GLY A 169 21.54 3.58 23.15
C GLY A 169 20.56 3.17 22.02
N MET A 170 19.74 4.08 21.53
CA MET A 170 18.91 3.81 20.35
C MET A 170 19.69 4.11 19.07
N ILE A 171 19.70 3.15 18.17
CA ILE A 171 20.31 3.29 16.85
C ILE A 171 19.20 3.30 15.80
N MET A 172 19.28 4.25 14.91
CA MET A 172 18.44 4.32 13.71
C MET A 172 19.28 3.96 12.49
N VAL A 173 18.80 3.02 11.72
CA VAL A 173 19.31 2.69 10.39
C VAL A 173 18.35 3.28 9.37
N ALA A 174 18.87 4.10 8.47
CA ALA A 174 18.13 4.69 7.36
C ALA A 174 18.73 4.18 6.05
N PHE A 175 17.89 3.64 5.18
CA PHE A 175 18.22 3.27 3.81
C PHE A 175 17.51 4.20 2.85
N SER A 176 18.16 4.61 1.77
CA SER A 176 17.55 5.36 0.68
C SER A 176 18.07 4.85 -0.67
N GLY A 177 17.28 5.02 -1.71
CA GLY A 177 17.66 4.66 -3.07
C GLY A 177 16.63 5.10 -4.10
N THR A 178 16.94 4.89 -5.37
CA THR A 178 16.06 5.20 -6.50
C THR A 178 15.45 3.91 -7.04
N ALA A 179 14.14 3.77 -6.94
CA ALA A 179 13.40 2.66 -7.55
C ALA A 179 13.35 2.87 -9.06
N ILE A 180 13.66 1.82 -9.82
CA ILE A 180 13.54 1.79 -11.27
C ILE A 180 12.89 0.52 -11.74
N TYR A 181 12.19 0.60 -12.87
CA TYR A 181 11.72 -0.56 -13.63
C TYR A 181 12.67 -0.82 -14.79
N ILE A 182 13.24 -2.03 -14.82
CA ILE A 182 14.07 -2.52 -15.91
C ILE A 182 13.29 -3.64 -16.59
N PRO A 183 12.90 -3.49 -17.88
CA PRO A 183 12.26 -4.56 -18.63
C PRO A 183 13.20 -5.76 -18.73
N ASN A 184 12.80 -6.88 -18.15
CA ASN A 184 13.60 -8.12 -18.12
C ASN A 184 12.81 -9.35 -18.57
N GLY A 185 11.56 -9.17 -19.07
CA GLY A 185 10.68 -10.25 -19.47
C GLY A 185 10.09 -11.06 -18.32
N ASP A 186 10.08 -10.50 -17.12
CA ASP A 186 9.48 -11.12 -15.93
C ASP A 186 7.96 -10.90 -15.92
N GLU A 187 7.25 -11.81 -16.60
CA GLU A 187 5.79 -11.72 -16.71
C GLU A 187 5.07 -11.77 -15.35
N GLU A 188 5.63 -12.47 -14.36
CA GLU A 188 5.06 -12.55 -13.02
C GLU A 188 5.09 -11.17 -12.36
N PHE A 189 6.22 -10.47 -12.43
CA PHE A 189 6.36 -9.12 -11.92
C PHE A 189 5.44 -8.14 -12.64
N ASP A 190 5.39 -8.20 -13.97
CA ASP A 190 4.55 -7.31 -14.79
C ASP A 190 3.06 -7.51 -14.51
N ASN A 191 2.60 -8.73 -14.28
CA ASN A 191 1.23 -9.03 -13.89
C ASN A 191 0.93 -8.52 -12.49
N PHE A 192 1.86 -8.66 -11.56
CA PHE A 192 1.70 -8.13 -10.21
C PHE A 192 1.58 -6.60 -10.18
N ILE A 193 2.35 -5.89 -11.00
CA ILE A 193 2.22 -4.42 -11.14
C ILE A 193 0.84 -4.03 -11.68
N LYS A 194 0.25 -4.81 -12.59
CA LYS A 194 -1.14 -4.57 -13.04
C LYS A 194 -2.15 -4.71 -11.90
N GLU A 195 -1.97 -5.70 -11.02
CA GLU A 195 -2.84 -5.90 -9.85
C GLU A 195 -2.72 -4.75 -8.85
N ILE A 196 -1.52 -4.21 -8.62
CA ILE A 196 -1.33 -2.99 -7.79
C ILE A 196 -2.09 -1.80 -8.39
N ASN A 197 -1.98 -1.57 -9.69
CA ASN A 197 -2.67 -0.49 -10.38
C ASN A 197 -4.21 -0.66 -10.30
N GLU A 198 -4.71 -1.90 -10.39
CA GLU A 198 -6.13 -2.20 -10.19
C GLU A 198 -6.58 -1.86 -8.77
N LEU A 199 -5.78 -2.20 -7.76
CA LEU A 199 -6.07 -1.86 -6.36
C LEU A 199 -6.20 -0.35 -6.15
N ASP A 200 -5.29 0.44 -6.74
CA ASP A 200 -5.32 1.90 -6.62
C ASP A 200 -6.52 2.51 -7.37
N SER A 201 -6.92 1.93 -8.49
CA SER A 201 -8.14 2.33 -9.20
C SER A 201 -9.40 2.08 -8.36
N LEU A 202 -9.46 0.95 -7.66
CA LEU A 202 -10.59 0.62 -6.76
C LEU A 202 -10.68 1.58 -5.57
N LYS A 203 -9.57 2.08 -5.04
CA LYS A 203 -9.57 3.11 -3.97
C LYS A 203 -10.23 4.41 -4.42
N SER A 204 -10.07 4.80 -5.68
CA SER A 204 -10.66 6.03 -6.21
C SER A 204 -12.18 5.96 -6.37
N ILE A 205 -12.77 4.76 -6.33
CA ILE A 205 -14.22 4.49 -6.52
C ILE A 205 -14.94 4.35 -5.16
N LEU A 206 -14.21 4.07 -4.07
CA LEU A 206 -14.75 3.86 -2.70
C LEU A 206 -14.96 5.18 -1.95
#